data_fd2bcc6536dd322750d2606cc3803251
#
_entry.id   fd2bcc6536dd322750d2606cc3803251
#
_cell.length_a   1.000
_cell.length_b   1.000
_cell.length_c   1.000
_cell.angle_alpha   90.00
_cell.angle_beta   90.00
_cell.angle_gamma   90.00
#
_symmetry.space_group_name_H-M   'P 1'
#
loop_
_entity.id
_entity.type
_entity.pdbx_description
1 polymer ?
#
loop_
_entity_poly.entity_id
_entity_poly.type
_entity_poly.pdbx_seq_one_letter_code
_entity_poly.pdbx_strand_id
1 'polypeptide(L)'
;MREFSDLREQFPILRRTVHGTSLYDTVRGKPLIYLDSAATSQKPQLVIDTEKEFYETINAGVHRGAHELAARSTVAFEQARAKVARLVGACADAGSEEIVVTPGATGALNLLATAIGNASAKANVSANATANSTATSTDFHRNFVLHKGDVIVVSRADHHSVLLPFQELALRTGAELRWIDVTEDGRVRTDADYLRTIIDERTKIVAVTHISNVTGAITDVSSICKRAHEVGAIFVLDACQSVPHIPVDFHALNVDFAAFSAHKMYGPTGVGFLYGRRELLDALPPANFGGSMVELAWLNKPAQYMDAPYRFEAGTQPVAQMVAAGVAADWLREIGMSRVAEHEQEIAAELLKLQDVPGVRILGPTDLENRIGTVAFEVEGVHPHDVGQFLDAQGIAIRVGHHCAQPIHRHFGVYASNRASVGVYNTIDEARALVEAVSHVRAYFGA
;
A
#
# COMPACT_ATOMS: atom_id res chain seq x y z
N MET A 1 -14.56 22.29 12.89
CA MET A 1 -14.13 21.13 12.08
C MET A 1 -14.57 21.42 10.65
N ARG A 2 -13.72 21.15 9.66
CA ARG A 2 -14.07 21.39 8.24
C ARG A 2 -15.08 20.32 7.80
N GLU A 3 -16.09 20.70 7.01
CA GLU A 3 -16.98 19.76 6.36
C GLU A 3 -16.26 19.05 5.20
N PHE A 4 -16.69 17.83 4.84
CA PHE A 4 -16.07 17.10 3.71
C PHE A 4 -16.34 17.77 2.35
N SER A 5 -17.45 18.53 2.22
CA SER A 5 -17.70 19.41 1.07
C SER A 5 -16.56 20.42 0.86
N ASP A 6 -16.08 21.03 1.95
CA ASP A 6 -14.99 22.02 1.91
C ASP A 6 -13.64 21.34 1.55
N LEU A 7 -13.45 20.05 1.93
CA LEU A 7 -12.26 19.31 1.57
C LEU A 7 -12.16 19.07 0.06
N ARG A 8 -13.28 18.78 -0.63
CA ARG A 8 -13.30 18.58 -2.08
C ARG A 8 -12.74 19.79 -2.84
N GLU A 9 -13.01 21.00 -2.37
CA GLU A 9 -12.51 22.23 -3.01
C GLU A 9 -11.00 22.37 -3.00
N GLN A 10 -10.31 21.64 -2.10
CA GLN A 10 -8.85 21.62 -2.02
C GLN A 10 -8.20 20.83 -3.16
N PHE A 11 -8.99 20.05 -3.95
CA PHE A 11 -8.49 19.22 -5.05
C PHE A 11 -8.75 19.89 -6.40
N PRO A 12 -7.75 20.58 -6.99
CA PRO A 12 -7.95 21.38 -8.19
C PRO A 12 -8.42 20.59 -9.41
N ILE A 13 -7.99 19.34 -9.54
CA ILE A 13 -8.36 18.48 -10.65
C ILE A 13 -9.86 18.12 -10.65
N LEU A 14 -10.51 18.08 -9.48
CA LEU A 14 -11.94 17.75 -9.38
C LEU A 14 -12.87 18.87 -9.84
N ARG A 15 -12.32 20.06 -10.13
CA ARG A 15 -13.07 21.17 -10.75
C ARG A 15 -13.11 21.06 -12.26
N ARG A 16 -12.39 20.10 -12.85
CA ARG A 16 -12.33 19.93 -14.31
C ARG A 16 -13.57 19.24 -14.84
N THR A 17 -13.89 19.57 -16.09
CA THR A 17 -14.76 18.76 -16.93
C THR A 17 -13.91 17.86 -17.81
N VAL A 18 -14.42 16.67 -18.11
CA VAL A 18 -13.84 15.70 -19.06
C VAL A 18 -14.71 15.59 -20.29
N HIS A 19 -14.18 15.09 -21.40
CA HIS A 19 -14.87 15.00 -22.70
C HIS A 19 -15.43 16.35 -23.17
N GLY A 20 -14.96 17.43 -22.62
CA GLY A 20 -15.16 18.80 -23.10
C GLY A 20 -14.03 19.14 -24.03
N THR A 21 -14.37 19.47 -25.18
CA THR A 21 -13.78 19.71 -26.47
C THR A 21 -12.45 20.39 -26.56
N SER A 22 -11.82 20.14 -27.70
CA SER A 22 -10.91 21.05 -28.36
C SER A 22 -11.59 22.42 -28.57
N LEU A 23 -10.81 23.49 -28.83
CA LEU A 23 -11.27 24.86 -29.06
C LEU A 23 -12.37 25.02 -30.14
N TYR A 24 -12.81 23.96 -30.79
CA TYR A 24 -13.72 23.96 -31.94
C TYR A 24 -15.05 23.20 -31.74
N ASP A 25 -15.24 22.58 -30.57
CA ASP A 25 -16.43 21.77 -30.31
C ASP A 25 -17.40 22.47 -29.33
N THR A 26 -18.69 22.41 -29.65
CA THR A 26 -19.78 23.00 -28.85
C THR A 26 -20.29 22.09 -27.73
N VAL A 27 -19.71 20.91 -27.56
CA VAL A 27 -20.15 19.95 -26.54
C VAL A 27 -19.61 20.38 -25.17
N ARG A 28 -20.49 20.65 -24.23
CA ARG A 28 -20.10 20.89 -22.82
C ARG A 28 -19.52 19.61 -22.24
N GLY A 29 -18.31 19.69 -21.67
CA GLY A 29 -17.71 18.59 -20.95
C GLY A 29 -18.56 18.12 -19.75
N LYS A 30 -18.34 16.89 -19.31
CA LYS A 30 -18.98 16.31 -18.14
C LYS A 30 -18.19 16.65 -16.89
N PRO A 31 -18.82 17.00 -15.75
CA PRO A 31 -18.12 17.08 -14.47
C PRO A 31 -17.39 15.76 -14.18
N LEU A 32 -16.15 15.86 -13.69
CA LEU A 32 -15.38 14.68 -13.31
C LEU A 32 -15.90 14.06 -12.02
N ILE A 33 -16.36 12.82 -12.08
CA ILE A 33 -16.62 11.94 -10.94
C ILE A 33 -15.46 10.93 -10.88
N TYR A 34 -14.54 11.12 -9.92
CA TYR A 34 -13.34 10.29 -9.82
C TYR A 34 -13.51 9.21 -8.75
N LEU A 35 -13.75 7.97 -9.18
CA LEU A 35 -13.95 6.78 -8.35
C LEU A 35 -12.86 5.72 -8.57
N ASP A 36 -11.60 6.15 -8.68
CA ASP A 36 -10.44 5.24 -8.83
C ASP A 36 -9.33 5.52 -7.79
N SER A 37 -9.70 5.90 -6.56
CA SER A 37 -8.76 6.26 -5.48
C SER A 37 -7.89 5.09 -5.03
N ALA A 38 -8.37 3.85 -5.12
CA ALA A 38 -7.57 2.66 -4.81
C ALA A 38 -6.42 2.41 -5.79
N ALA A 39 -6.47 3.02 -7.01
CA ALA A 39 -5.33 3.04 -7.91
C ALA A 39 -4.34 4.16 -7.55
N THR A 40 -4.84 5.39 -7.44
CA THR A 40 -4.12 6.57 -6.94
C THR A 40 -5.12 7.62 -6.49
N SER A 41 -4.94 8.22 -5.32
CA SER A 41 -5.78 9.33 -4.88
C SER A 41 -5.40 10.62 -5.59
N GLN A 42 -6.32 11.58 -5.69
CA GLN A 42 -6.02 12.94 -6.13
C GLN A 42 -5.26 13.71 -5.05
N LYS A 43 -4.62 14.82 -5.42
CA LYS A 43 -3.73 15.58 -4.53
C LYS A 43 -4.39 16.91 -4.14
N PRO A 44 -4.45 17.23 -2.83
CA PRO A 44 -4.86 18.57 -2.41
C PRO A 44 -3.85 19.61 -2.84
N GLN A 45 -4.30 20.84 -3.09
CA GLN A 45 -3.45 21.95 -3.56
C GLN A 45 -2.23 22.15 -2.67
N LEU A 46 -2.40 22.03 -1.35
CA LEU A 46 -1.31 22.17 -0.40
C LEU A 46 -0.15 21.21 -0.67
N VAL A 47 -0.43 19.97 -1.06
CA VAL A 47 0.61 18.95 -1.37
C VAL A 47 1.32 19.32 -2.68
N ILE A 48 0.57 19.78 -3.69
CA ILE A 48 1.12 20.21 -4.98
C ILE A 48 2.04 21.43 -4.77
N ASP A 49 1.57 22.41 -4.02
CA ASP A 49 2.33 23.64 -3.74
C ASP A 49 3.59 23.36 -2.94
N THR A 50 3.54 22.43 -1.98
CA THR A 50 4.72 22.03 -1.19
C THR A 50 5.83 21.45 -2.07
N GLU A 51 5.50 20.55 -3.01
CA GLU A 51 6.49 19.96 -3.92
C GLU A 51 7.09 21.03 -4.83
N LYS A 52 6.28 21.94 -5.35
CA LYS A 52 6.73 23.09 -6.16
C LYS A 52 7.63 24.03 -5.35
N GLU A 53 7.20 24.43 -4.16
CA GLU A 53 7.94 25.35 -3.28
C GLU A 53 9.30 24.78 -2.89
N PHE A 54 9.38 23.46 -2.64
CA PHE A 54 10.65 22.81 -2.36
C PHE A 54 11.68 23.06 -3.48
N TYR A 55 11.30 22.84 -4.73
CA TYR A 55 12.21 23.08 -5.86
C TYR A 55 12.55 24.56 -6.04
N GLU A 56 11.65 25.47 -5.75
CA GLU A 56 11.85 26.91 -5.90
C GLU A 56 12.73 27.50 -4.80
N THR A 57 12.81 26.88 -3.60
CA THR A 57 13.36 27.54 -2.40
C THR A 57 14.49 26.82 -1.71
N ILE A 58 14.48 25.48 -1.61
CA ILE A 58 15.43 24.71 -0.78
C ILE A 58 15.97 23.45 -1.46
N ASN A 59 15.83 23.29 -2.76
CA ASN A 59 16.25 22.09 -3.47
C ASN A 59 17.76 21.83 -3.34
N ALA A 60 18.12 20.79 -2.59
CA ALA A 60 19.49 20.29 -2.45
C ALA A 60 19.49 18.80 -2.04
N GLY A 61 20.64 18.14 -2.21
CA GLY A 61 20.85 16.80 -1.66
C GLY A 61 20.85 16.81 -0.12
N VAL A 62 20.35 15.74 0.48
CA VAL A 62 20.21 15.60 1.94
C VAL A 62 21.43 14.94 2.58
N HIS A 63 21.62 15.16 3.91
CA HIS A 63 22.56 14.55 4.85
C HIS A 63 24.04 14.93 4.67
N ARG A 64 24.58 15.15 3.47
CA ARG A 64 26.03 15.28 3.24
C ARG A 64 26.48 16.64 2.72
N GLY A 65 25.58 17.58 2.46
CA GLY A 65 25.94 18.93 2.00
C GLY A 65 26.36 19.85 3.14
N ALA A 66 27.47 20.59 2.97
CA ALA A 66 27.98 21.53 3.97
C ALA A 66 27.51 22.99 3.74
N HIS A 67 26.35 23.19 3.11
CA HIS A 67 25.77 24.48 2.79
C HIS A 67 24.32 24.59 3.28
N GLU A 68 23.82 25.82 3.41
CA GLU A 68 22.51 26.13 3.98
C GLU A 68 21.37 25.35 3.33
N LEU A 69 21.31 25.29 2.00
CA LEU A 69 20.24 24.59 1.28
C LEU A 69 20.21 23.08 1.62
N ALA A 70 21.38 22.43 1.71
CA ALA A 70 21.44 21.02 2.10
C ALA A 70 21.01 20.79 3.56
N ALA A 71 21.36 21.70 4.47
CA ALA A 71 20.90 21.64 5.85
C ALA A 71 19.37 21.79 5.93
N ARG A 72 18.79 22.76 5.23
CA ARG A 72 17.32 22.97 5.15
C ARG A 72 16.59 21.79 4.51
N SER A 73 17.12 21.28 3.39
CA SER A 73 16.58 20.06 2.74
C SER A 73 16.58 18.86 3.67
N THR A 74 17.69 18.66 4.42
CA THR A 74 17.81 17.54 5.37
C THR A 74 16.78 17.67 6.50
N VAL A 75 16.64 18.84 7.09
CA VAL A 75 15.64 19.10 8.12
C VAL A 75 14.22 18.84 7.61
N ALA A 76 13.89 19.35 6.42
CA ALA A 76 12.56 19.14 5.82
C ALA A 76 12.27 17.65 5.54
N PHE A 77 13.27 16.92 5.04
CA PHE A 77 13.17 15.49 4.76
C PHE A 77 12.92 14.66 6.02
N GLU A 78 13.71 14.89 7.08
CA GLU A 78 13.58 14.13 8.35
C GLU A 78 12.31 14.51 9.11
N GLN A 79 11.90 15.78 9.07
CA GLN A 79 10.59 16.18 9.60
C GLN A 79 9.43 15.49 8.86
N ALA A 80 9.53 15.33 7.55
CA ALA A 80 8.53 14.60 6.77
C ALA A 80 8.48 13.12 7.15
N ARG A 81 9.64 12.48 7.37
CA ARG A 81 9.73 11.10 7.90
C ARG A 81 9.00 10.98 9.25
N ALA A 82 9.25 11.90 10.16
CA ALA A 82 8.59 11.92 11.47
C ALA A 82 7.06 12.14 11.37
N LYS A 83 6.59 12.93 10.38
CA LYS A 83 5.15 13.13 10.13
C LYS A 83 4.48 11.85 9.63
N VAL A 84 5.12 11.14 8.71
CA VAL A 84 4.66 9.83 8.21
C VAL A 84 4.63 8.81 9.35
N ALA A 85 5.69 8.73 10.17
CA ALA A 85 5.73 7.85 11.33
C ALA A 85 4.54 8.08 12.28
N ARG A 86 4.26 9.35 12.61
CA ARG A 86 3.11 9.70 13.47
C ARG A 86 1.75 9.32 12.89
N LEU A 87 1.58 9.32 11.57
CA LEU A 87 0.32 8.92 10.93
C LEU A 87 -0.01 7.45 11.17
N VAL A 88 1.02 6.61 11.24
CA VAL A 88 0.87 5.14 11.30
C VAL A 88 1.17 4.55 12.69
N GLY A 89 1.30 5.40 13.71
CA GLY A 89 1.61 4.94 15.07
C GLY A 89 3.00 4.32 15.22
N ALA A 90 3.93 4.63 14.31
CA ALA A 90 5.32 4.27 14.47
C ALA A 90 5.94 5.18 15.55
N CYS A 91 6.58 4.61 16.51
CA CYS A 91 7.15 5.13 17.75
C CYS A 91 6.98 6.63 18.09
N ALA A 92 6.51 6.95 19.29
CA ALA A 92 6.25 8.33 19.72
C ALA A 92 7.54 9.17 19.90
N ASP A 93 8.65 8.54 20.31
CA ASP A 93 9.86 9.25 20.78
C ASP A 93 11.04 9.18 19.80
N ALA A 94 11.12 8.14 18.95
CA ALA A 94 12.18 7.94 17.96
C ALA A 94 11.64 7.55 16.57
N GLY A 95 10.37 7.75 16.33
CA GLY A 95 9.57 7.14 15.28
C GLY A 95 10.03 7.30 13.84
N SER A 96 10.92 8.24 13.55
CA SER A 96 11.45 8.37 12.19
C SER A 96 12.38 7.21 11.81
N GLU A 97 13.02 6.56 12.76
CA GLU A 97 14.00 5.48 12.51
C GLU A 97 13.37 4.15 12.08
N GLU A 98 12.06 3.99 12.29
CA GLU A 98 11.27 2.83 11.86
C GLU A 98 10.69 2.97 10.44
N ILE A 99 10.89 4.12 9.79
CA ILE A 99 10.37 4.40 8.45
C ILE A 99 11.52 4.47 7.45
N VAL A 100 11.56 3.52 6.54
CA VAL A 100 12.47 3.51 5.37
C VAL A 100 11.75 4.10 4.16
N VAL A 101 12.37 5.07 3.51
CA VAL A 101 11.83 5.69 2.28
C VAL A 101 12.13 4.78 1.08
N THR A 102 11.11 4.52 0.28
CA THR A 102 11.16 3.63 -0.88
C THR A 102 10.44 4.25 -2.07
N PRO A 103 10.57 3.74 -3.30
CA PRO A 103 9.80 4.24 -4.46
C PRO A 103 8.29 3.97 -4.42
N GLY A 104 7.80 3.33 -3.37
CA GLY A 104 6.41 2.92 -3.17
C GLY A 104 6.34 1.58 -2.44
N ALA A 105 5.15 1.13 -2.07
CA ALA A 105 4.97 -0.14 -1.35
C ALA A 105 5.52 -1.36 -2.11
N THR A 106 5.41 -1.37 -3.43
CA THR A 106 6.05 -2.43 -4.25
C THR A 106 7.56 -2.45 -4.04
N GLY A 107 8.20 -1.27 -4.03
CA GLY A 107 9.62 -1.14 -3.70
C GLY A 107 9.94 -1.59 -2.29
N ALA A 108 9.10 -1.25 -1.31
CA ALA A 108 9.25 -1.62 0.09
C ALA A 108 9.22 -3.16 0.29
N LEU A 109 8.22 -3.83 -0.29
CA LEU A 109 8.08 -5.30 -0.19
C LEU A 109 9.20 -6.04 -0.93
N ASN A 110 9.63 -5.55 -2.09
CA ASN A 110 10.79 -6.09 -2.80
C ASN A 110 12.09 -5.87 -2.02
N LEU A 111 12.28 -4.71 -1.41
CA LEU A 111 13.42 -4.41 -0.55
C LEU A 111 13.49 -5.40 0.61
N LEU A 112 12.38 -5.61 1.32
CA LEU A 112 12.30 -6.56 2.44
C LEU A 112 12.60 -8.00 1.99
N ALA A 113 11.93 -8.49 0.95
CA ALA A 113 12.16 -9.83 0.41
C ALA A 113 13.60 -10.02 -0.07
N THR A 114 14.22 -8.99 -0.66
CA THR A 114 15.61 -9.02 -1.08
C THR A 114 16.58 -9.04 0.10
N ALA A 115 16.34 -8.22 1.13
CA ALA A 115 17.14 -8.20 2.35
C ALA A 115 17.14 -9.56 3.06
N ILE A 116 15.96 -10.19 3.19
CA ILE A 116 15.80 -11.54 3.74
C ILE A 116 16.53 -12.57 2.86
N GLY A 117 16.40 -12.47 1.54
CA GLY A 117 17.14 -13.33 0.60
C GLY A 117 18.66 -13.18 0.74
N ASN A 118 19.16 -11.96 0.93
CA ASN A 118 20.57 -11.68 1.17
C ASN A 118 21.05 -12.26 2.53
N ALA A 119 20.23 -12.20 3.58
CA ALA A 119 20.53 -12.83 4.87
C ALA A 119 20.67 -14.35 4.72
N SER A 120 19.71 -14.99 4.02
CA SER A 120 19.71 -16.43 3.76
C SER A 120 20.92 -16.88 2.95
N ALA A 121 21.29 -16.13 1.90
CA ALA A 121 22.47 -16.44 1.08
C ALA A 121 23.78 -16.34 1.89
N LYS A 122 23.94 -15.31 2.74
CA LYS A 122 25.12 -15.14 3.60
C LYS A 122 25.24 -16.26 4.64
N ALA A 123 24.15 -16.67 5.25
CA ALA A 123 24.15 -17.77 6.22
C ALA A 123 24.59 -19.10 5.56
N ASN A 124 24.11 -19.40 4.35
CA ASN A 124 24.50 -20.60 3.61
C ASN A 124 25.98 -20.62 3.22
N VAL A 125 26.57 -19.47 2.87
CA VAL A 125 28.03 -19.36 2.60
C VAL A 125 28.84 -19.59 3.87
N SER A 126 28.40 -19.03 5.01
CA SER A 126 29.09 -19.18 6.30
C SER A 126 29.01 -20.61 6.84
N ALA A 127 27.92 -21.33 6.60
CA ALA A 127 27.77 -22.72 6.99
C ALA A 127 28.71 -23.68 6.20
N ASN A 128 29.06 -23.29 4.97
CA ASN A 128 30.01 -24.04 4.12
C ASN A 128 31.49 -23.64 4.35
N ALA A 129 31.76 -22.53 4.99
CA ALA A 129 33.09 -22.08 5.38
C ALA A 129 33.35 -22.53 6.83
N THR A 130 34.25 -23.51 6.97
CA THR A 130 34.70 -24.13 8.24
C THR A 130 34.73 -23.19 9.46
N ALA A 131 34.12 -23.62 10.48
CA ALA A 131 34.09 -23.44 11.96
C ALA A 131 34.99 -22.42 12.69
N ASN A 132 35.42 -21.31 12.13
CA ASN A 132 36.31 -20.33 12.80
C ASN A 132 35.86 -18.86 12.72
N SER A 133 34.58 -18.55 12.59
CA SER A 133 34.12 -17.19 12.79
C SER A 133 33.33 -17.10 14.10
N THR A 134 33.90 -16.45 15.09
CA THR A 134 33.20 -15.92 16.27
C THR A 134 32.32 -14.73 15.84
N ALA A 135 31.33 -14.98 15.01
CA ALA A 135 30.28 -14.02 14.75
C ALA A 135 29.28 -14.14 15.90
N THR A 136 29.22 -13.15 16.76
CA THR A 136 28.11 -12.92 17.68
C THR A 136 26.84 -12.63 16.85
N SER A 137 26.20 -13.70 16.33
CA SER A 137 24.89 -13.58 15.70
C SER A 137 23.88 -13.37 16.82
N THR A 138 23.27 -12.19 16.87
CA THR A 138 22.05 -11.98 17.64
C THR A 138 20.98 -12.97 17.16
N ASP A 139 20.10 -13.44 18.05
CA ASP A 139 19.04 -14.39 17.70
C ASP A 139 18.12 -13.91 16.56
N PHE A 140 18.04 -12.61 16.31
CA PHE A 140 17.32 -11.99 15.22
C PHE A 140 17.80 -12.38 13.82
N HIS A 141 19.10 -12.56 13.62
CA HIS A 141 19.62 -13.01 12.30
C HIS A 141 19.10 -14.38 11.90
N ARG A 142 18.81 -15.27 12.84
CA ARG A 142 18.28 -16.60 12.56
C ARG A 142 16.87 -16.61 12.03
N ASN A 143 16.02 -15.65 12.45
CA ASN A 143 14.63 -15.56 12.00
C ASN A 143 14.50 -15.09 10.54
N PHE A 144 15.53 -14.42 9.99
CA PHE A 144 15.56 -14.00 8.59
C PHE A 144 16.23 -15.01 7.66
N VAL A 145 16.79 -16.10 8.17
CA VAL A 145 17.44 -17.13 7.36
C VAL A 145 16.41 -18.18 6.97
N LEU A 146 16.13 -18.25 5.68
CA LEU A 146 15.24 -19.26 5.11
C LEU A 146 16.03 -20.45 4.59
N HIS A 147 15.51 -21.64 4.87
CA HIS A 147 16.02 -22.91 4.40
C HIS A 147 14.98 -23.64 3.56
N LYS A 148 15.46 -24.65 2.81
CA LYS A 148 14.55 -25.56 2.09
C LYS A 148 13.59 -26.23 3.07
N GLY A 149 12.28 -26.12 2.80
CA GLY A 149 11.20 -26.69 3.62
C GLY A 149 10.63 -25.74 4.68
N ASP A 150 11.23 -24.55 4.89
CA ASP A 150 10.56 -23.46 5.59
C ASP A 150 9.33 -22.98 4.79
N VAL A 151 8.42 -22.29 5.44
CA VAL A 151 7.15 -21.87 4.84
C VAL A 151 7.04 -20.34 4.84
N ILE A 152 6.60 -19.81 3.70
CA ILE A 152 6.13 -18.42 3.55
C ILE A 152 4.64 -18.47 3.29
N VAL A 153 3.86 -17.68 4.04
CA VAL A 153 2.39 -17.62 3.92
C VAL A 153 2.00 -16.24 3.37
N VAL A 154 1.15 -16.24 2.36
CA VAL A 154 0.49 -15.05 1.79
C VAL A 154 -1.03 -15.20 1.89
N SER A 155 -1.84 -14.32 1.30
CA SER A 155 -3.29 -14.52 1.20
C SER A 155 -3.77 -14.54 -0.26
N ARG A 156 -4.93 -15.18 -0.49
CA ARG A 156 -5.58 -15.15 -1.80
C ARG A 156 -6.07 -13.76 -2.19
N ALA A 157 -6.28 -12.87 -1.21
CA ALA A 157 -6.73 -11.51 -1.43
C ALA A 157 -5.60 -10.52 -1.73
N ASP A 158 -4.34 -10.97 -1.73
CA ASP A 158 -3.18 -10.09 -1.83
C ASP A 158 -3.04 -9.45 -3.22
N HIS A 159 -2.58 -8.21 -3.19
CA HIS A 159 -2.05 -7.54 -4.36
C HIS A 159 -0.77 -8.23 -4.87
N HIS A 160 -0.49 -8.19 -6.17
CA HIS A 160 0.72 -8.78 -6.75
C HIS A 160 2.01 -8.28 -6.11
N SER A 161 2.01 -7.07 -5.53
CA SER A 161 3.19 -6.53 -4.80
C SER A 161 3.52 -7.27 -3.51
N VAL A 162 2.56 -8.01 -2.91
CA VAL A 162 2.82 -8.96 -1.82
C VAL A 162 3.19 -10.31 -2.41
N LEU A 163 2.31 -10.88 -3.23
CA LEU A 163 2.45 -12.25 -3.74
C LEU A 163 3.80 -12.48 -4.44
N LEU A 164 4.16 -11.63 -5.41
CA LEU A 164 5.28 -11.92 -6.30
C LEU A 164 6.65 -11.85 -5.60
N PRO A 165 7.00 -10.84 -4.79
CA PRO A 165 8.28 -10.80 -4.10
C PRO A 165 8.50 -11.99 -3.15
N PHE A 166 7.44 -12.42 -2.44
CA PHE A 166 7.54 -13.55 -1.52
C PHE A 166 7.49 -14.91 -2.22
N GLN A 167 6.81 -15.02 -3.37
CA GLN A 167 6.90 -16.17 -4.25
C GLN A 167 8.32 -16.34 -4.82
N GLU A 168 8.93 -15.27 -5.31
CA GLU A 168 10.32 -15.30 -5.80
C GLU A 168 11.32 -15.59 -4.68
N LEU A 169 11.07 -15.09 -3.46
CA LEU A 169 11.88 -15.41 -2.29
C LEU A 169 11.79 -16.91 -1.97
N ALA A 170 10.59 -17.49 -1.98
CA ALA A 170 10.36 -18.92 -1.76
C ALA A 170 11.11 -19.76 -2.81
N LEU A 171 11.00 -19.41 -4.10
CA LEU A 171 11.71 -20.11 -5.18
C LEU A 171 13.23 -20.06 -5.01
N ARG A 172 13.79 -18.92 -4.64
CA ARG A 172 15.24 -18.74 -4.44
C ARG A 172 15.79 -19.49 -3.23
N THR A 173 15.01 -19.65 -2.17
CA THR A 173 15.44 -20.27 -0.92
C THR A 173 15.04 -21.74 -0.80
N GLY A 174 14.14 -22.21 -1.67
CA GLY A 174 13.54 -23.55 -1.58
C GLY A 174 12.50 -23.67 -0.49
N ALA A 175 11.98 -22.55 0.02
CA ALA A 175 10.85 -22.51 0.92
C ALA A 175 9.54 -22.86 0.19
N GLU A 176 8.57 -23.38 0.94
CA GLU A 176 7.22 -23.65 0.47
C GLU A 176 6.37 -22.37 0.53
N LEU A 177 5.64 -22.06 -0.54
CA LEU A 177 4.65 -20.98 -0.51
C LEU A 177 3.26 -21.55 -0.20
N ARG A 178 2.63 -21.03 0.85
CA ARG A 178 1.22 -21.32 1.20
C ARG A 178 0.40 -20.05 1.16
N TRP A 179 -0.93 -20.21 1.18
CA TRP A 179 -1.82 -19.06 1.24
C TRP A 179 -2.99 -19.30 2.20
N ILE A 180 -3.41 -18.22 2.85
CA ILE A 180 -4.66 -18.14 3.57
C ILE A 180 -5.76 -17.94 2.53
N ASP A 181 -6.77 -18.78 2.57
CA ASP A 181 -7.90 -18.70 1.65
C ASP A 181 -8.92 -17.63 2.06
N VAL A 182 -9.90 -17.41 1.23
CA VAL A 182 -10.98 -16.47 1.49
C VAL A 182 -12.32 -17.22 1.63
N THR A 183 -13.27 -16.57 2.26
CA THR A 183 -14.67 -16.99 2.30
C THR A 183 -15.33 -16.81 0.93
N GLU A 184 -16.53 -17.31 0.73
CA GLU A 184 -17.28 -17.19 -0.52
C GLU A 184 -17.44 -15.73 -0.98
N ASP A 185 -17.64 -14.80 -0.02
CA ASP A 185 -17.72 -13.36 -0.26
C ASP A 185 -16.35 -12.65 -0.34
N GLY A 186 -15.24 -13.39 -0.30
CA GLY A 186 -13.90 -12.87 -0.53
C GLY A 186 -13.21 -12.22 0.69
N ARG A 187 -13.71 -12.43 1.91
CA ARG A 187 -13.02 -12.06 3.15
C ARG A 187 -11.91 -13.07 3.45
N VAL A 188 -10.75 -12.60 3.88
CA VAL A 188 -9.65 -13.49 4.30
C VAL A 188 -10.10 -14.29 5.52
N ARG A 189 -9.88 -15.61 5.51
CA ARG A 189 -10.24 -16.50 6.60
C ARG A 189 -9.29 -16.31 7.78
N THR A 190 -9.84 -16.00 8.94
CA THR A 190 -9.07 -15.70 10.16
C THR A 190 -9.48 -16.58 11.35
N ASP A 191 -10.30 -17.60 11.10
CA ASP A 191 -10.69 -18.56 12.15
C ASP A 191 -9.45 -19.32 12.68
N ALA A 192 -9.33 -19.40 14.01
CA ALA A 192 -8.11 -19.84 14.67
C ALA A 192 -7.71 -21.29 14.31
N ASP A 193 -8.69 -22.18 14.14
CA ASP A 193 -8.40 -23.57 13.80
C ASP A 193 -7.91 -23.71 12.37
N TYR A 194 -8.49 -22.94 11.44
CA TYR A 194 -8.00 -22.88 10.06
C TYR A 194 -6.59 -22.28 9.99
N LEU A 195 -6.33 -21.17 10.69
CA LEU A 195 -5.00 -20.55 10.69
C LEU A 195 -3.92 -21.52 11.18
N ARG A 196 -4.20 -22.39 12.17
CA ARG A 196 -3.26 -23.41 12.63
C ARG A 196 -2.92 -24.45 11.56
N THR A 197 -3.80 -24.69 10.59
CA THR A 197 -3.52 -25.63 9.49
C THR A 197 -2.60 -25.03 8.42
N ILE A 198 -2.56 -23.70 8.30
CA ILE A 198 -1.77 -22.98 7.27
C ILE A 198 -0.47 -22.46 7.84
N ILE A 199 -0.50 -21.91 9.08
CA ILE A 199 0.63 -21.30 9.78
C ILE A 199 1.09 -22.29 10.87
N ASP A 200 2.15 -23.05 10.59
CA ASP A 200 2.76 -24.04 11.46
C ASP A 200 4.19 -23.64 11.90
N GLU A 201 4.89 -24.50 12.62
CA GLU A 201 6.25 -24.25 13.16
C GLU A 201 7.31 -24.07 12.08
N ARG A 202 7.04 -24.48 10.84
CA ARG A 202 7.92 -24.25 9.69
C ARG A 202 7.73 -22.86 9.08
N THR A 203 6.66 -22.16 9.48
CA THR A 203 6.39 -20.83 8.95
C THR A 203 7.40 -19.83 9.48
N LYS A 204 8.04 -19.09 8.56
CA LYS A 204 9.01 -18.01 8.86
C LYS A 204 8.49 -16.63 8.54
N ILE A 205 7.62 -16.53 7.56
CA ILE A 205 7.06 -15.25 7.12
C ILE A 205 5.57 -15.43 6.86
N VAL A 206 4.77 -14.47 7.34
CA VAL A 206 3.38 -14.31 6.97
C VAL A 206 3.21 -12.89 6.42
N ALA A 207 2.89 -12.76 5.14
CA ALA A 207 2.74 -11.48 4.47
C ALA A 207 1.34 -11.37 3.87
N VAL A 208 0.52 -10.41 4.35
CA VAL A 208 -0.88 -10.29 3.96
C VAL A 208 -1.32 -8.85 3.78
N THR A 209 -2.35 -8.63 2.95
CA THR A 209 -3.01 -7.33 2.84
C THR A 209 -3.93 -7.04 4.02
N HIS A 210 -3.90 -5.81 4.52
CA HIS A 210 -4.83 -5.34 5.55
C HIS A 210 -6.23 -5.15 4.98
N ILE A 211 -6.32 -4.52 3.79
CA ILE A 211 -7.58 -4.28 3.10
C ILE A 211 -7.42 -4.69 1.64
N SER A 212 -8.33 -5.51 1.16
CA SER A 212 -8.33 -5.92 -0.24
C SER A 212 -8.65 -4.74 -1.17
N ASN A 213 -7.76 -4.48 -2.11
CA ASN A 213 -7.96 -3.46 -3.14
C ASN A 213 -9.00 -3.85 -4.22
N VAL A 214 -9.59 -5.03 -4.10
CA VAL A 214 -10.67 -5.53 -4.99
C VAL A 214 -12.00 -5.53 -4.25
N THR A 215 -12.08 -6.28 -3.15
CA THR A 215 -13.35 -6.49 -2.43
C THR A 215 -13.67 -5.37 -1.45
N GLY A 216 -12.68 -4.56 -1.06
CA GLY A 216 -12.80 -3.56 0.00
C GLY A 216 -12.84 -4.16 1.40
N ALA A 217 -12.81 -5.49 1.55
CA ALA A 217 -12.87 -6.17 2.84
C ALA A 217 -11.64 -5.88 3.69
N ILE A 218 -11.87 -5.60 4.97
CA ILE A 218 -10.84 -5.41 6.00
C ILE A 218 -10.54 -6.78 6.62
N THR A 219 -9.27 -7.17 6.64
CA THR A 219 -8.77 -8.42 7.23
C THR A 219 -8.58 -8.23 8.73
N ASP A 220 -9.01 -9.19 9.55
CA ASP A 220 -8.58 -9.27 10.96
C ASP A 220 -7.12 -9.71 11.04
N VAL A 221 -6.24 -8.72 10.83
CA VAL A 221 -4.78 -8.94 10.84
C VAL A 221 -4.26 -9.25 12.23
N SER A 222 -4.98 -8.87 13.30
CA SER A 222 -4.59 -9.16 14.68
C SER A 222 -4.57 -10.66 14.97
N SER A 223 -5.59 -11.38 14.50
CA SER A 223 -5.65 -12.86 14.63
C SER A 223 -4.52 -13.54 13.85
N ILE A 224 -4.23 -13.09 12.63
CA ILE A 224 -3.14 -13.65 11.80
C ILE A 224 -1.77 -13.33 12.41
N CYS A 225 -1.55 -12.07 12.81
CA CYS A 225 -0.30 -11.62 13.44
C CYS A 225 -0.02 -12.42 14.73
N LYS A 226 -1.03 -12.55 15.59
CA LYS A 226 -0.92 -13.39 16.80
C LYS A 226 -0.49 -14.82 16.48
N ARG A 227 -1.14 -15.47 15.49
CA ARG A 227 -0.77 -16.82 15.10
C ARG A 227 0.64 -16.90 14.49
N ALA A 228 1.04 -15.94 13.70
CA ALA A 228 2.40 -15.85 13.17
C ALA A 228 3.44 -15.79 14.30
N HIS A 229 3.23 -14.92 15.27
CA HIS A 229 4.14 -14.77 16.41
C HIS A 229 4.15 -16.00 17.35
N GLU A 230 3.02 -16.72 17.51
CA GLU A 230 2.98 -17.97 18.27
C GLU A 230 3.96 -19.03 17.74
N VAL A 231 4.25 -19.02 16.44
CA VAL A 231 5.22 -19.94 15.81
C VAL A 231 6.58 -19.30 15.54
N GLY A 232 6.78 -18.05 15.96
CA GLY A 232 8.02 -17.30 15.75
C GLY A 232 8.21 -16.79 14.33
N ALA A 233 7.15 -16.70 13.53
CA ALA A 233 7.19 -16.13 12.18
C ALA A 233 7.13 -14.59 12.20
N ILE A 234 7.77 -13.97 11.21
CA ILE A 234 7.71 -12.52 10.95
C ILE A 234 6.39 -12.18 10.27
N PHE A 235 5.73 -11.12 10.74
CA PHE A 235 4.48 -10.64 10.17
C PHE A 235 4.67 -9.36 9.36
N VAL A 236 4.29 -9.41 8.08
CA VAL A 236 4.41 -8.32 7.10
C VAL A 236 3.03 -7.88 6.63
N LEU A 237 2.73 -6.60 6.73
CA LEU A 237 1.43 -6.02 6.38
C LEU A 237 1.52 -5.17 5.12
N ASP A 238 0.71 -5.45 4.12
CA ASP A 238 0.42 -4.47 3.06
C ASP A 238 -0.69 -3.52 3.55
N ALA A 239 -0.30 -2.30 3.90
CA ALA A 239 -1.18 -1.27 4.42
C ALA A 239 -1.57 -0.21 3.37
N CYS A 240 -1.39 -0.50 2.08
CA CYS A 240 -1.66 0.45 0.99
C CYS A 240 -3.09 0.97 0.98
N GLN A 241 -4.06 0.14 1.35
CA GLN A 241 -5.47 0.52 1.37
C GLN A 241 -5.97 0.85 2.79
N SER A 242 -5.20 0.59 3.84
CA SER A 242 -5.61 0.93 5.19
C SER A 242 -5.17 2.34 5.61
N VAL A 243 -3.93 2.71 5.34
CA VAL A 243 -3.39 4.02 5.73
C VAL A 243 -4.22 5.20 5.22
N PRO A 244 -4.74 5.23 3.97
CA PRO A 244 -5.58 6.34 3.50
C PRO A 244 -7.03 6.32 3.97
N HIS A 245 -7.56 5.19 4.47
CA HIS A 245 -9.01 4.99 4.65
C HIS A 245 -9.45 4.76 6.09
N ILE A 246 -8.60 4.19 6.95
CA ILE A 246 -8.94 3.88 8.35
C ILE A 246 -7.82 4.29 9.30
N PRO A 247 -8.12 4.47 10.61
CA PRO A 247 -7.06 4.60 11.60
C PRO A 247 -6.17 3.36 11.63
N VAL A 248 -4.86 3.57 11.57
CA VAL A 248 -3.86 2.49 11.73
C VAL A 248 -2.84 2.89 12.79
N ASP A 249 -2.41 1.91 13.57
CA ASP A 249 -1.31 2.01 14.53
C ASP A 249 -0.52 0.71 14.45
N PHE A 250 0.65 0.74 13.83
CA PHE A 250 1.45 -0.46 13.59
C PHE A 250 2.02 -1.06 14.87
N HIS A 251 2.28 -0.24 15.89
CA HIS A 251 2.68 -0.75 17.20
C HIS A 251 1.52 -1.47 17.91
N ALA A 252 0.34 -0.86 17.92
CA ALA A 252 -0.86 -1.47 18.53
C ALA A 252 -1.28 -2.76 17.80
N LEU A 253 -1.15 -2.80 16.46
CA LEU A 253 -1.38 -4.02 15.65
C LEU A 253 -0.28 -5.08 15.83
N ASN A 254 0.82 -4.72 16.49
CA ASN A 254 1.96 -5.60 16.75
C ASN A 254 2.62 -6.13 15.48
N VAL A 255 2.57 -5.40 14.35
CA VAL A 255 3.18 -5.82 13.10
C VAL A 255 4.72 -5.66 13.15
N ASP A 256 5.43 -6.52 12.45
CA ASP A 256 6.90 -6.46 12.37
C ASP A 256 7.36 -5.54 11.24
N PHE A 257 6.70 -5.63 10.09
CA PHE A 257 6.90 -4.76 8.94
C PHE A 257 5.57 -4.37 8.31
N ALA A 258 5.50 -3.16 7.75
CA ALA A 258 4.36 -2.74 6.94
C ALA A 258 4.82 -1.92 5.73
N ALA A 259 4.10 -2.04 4.61
CA ALA A 259 4.39 -1.30 3.39
C ALA A 259 3.20 -0.46 2.95
N PHE A 260 3.44 0.79 2.53
CA PHE A 260 2.40 1.67 2.00
C PHE A 260 2.97 2.72 1.05
N SER A 261 2.10 3.33 0.23
CA SER A 261 2.50 4.28 -0.81
C SER A 261 1.88 5.64 -0.62
N ALA A 262 2.66 6.70 -0.75
CA ALA A 262 2.18 8.08 -0.60
C ALA A 262 1.10 8.44 -1.63
N HIS A 263 1.21 7.95 -2.89
CA HIS A 263 0.25 8.30 -3.94
C HIS A 263 -1.19 7.82 -3.70
N LYS A 264 -1.42 6.93 -2.74
CA LYS A 264 -2.78 6.49 -2.32
C LYS A 264 -3.29 7.26 -1.12
N MET A 265 -2.38 7.88 -0.35
CA MET A 265 -2.70 8.70 0.83
C MET A 265 -2.57 10.21 0.55
N TYR A 266 -3.04 10.63 -0.62
CA TYR A 266 -3.08 12.03 -1.09
C TYR A 266 -1.71 12.68 -1.31
N GLY A 267 -0.62 11.95 -1.15
CA GLY A 267 0.76 12.35 -1.39
C GLY A 267 1.22 12.11 -2.83
N PRO A 268 2.47 12.48 -3.17
CA PRO A 268 3.04 12.33 -4.51
C PRO A 268 3.24 10.88 -4.95
N THR A 269 3.45 10.68 -6.25
CA THR A 269 3.95 9.42 -6.82
C THR A 269 5.46 9.29 -6.58
N GLY A 270 6.00 8.07 -6.76
CA GLY A 270 7.45 7.82 -6.70
C GLY A 270 8.02 7.76 -5.28
N VAL A 271 7.20 7.86 -4.24
CA VAL A 271 7.58 7.70 -2.85
C VAL A 271 6.60 6.81 -2.09
N GLY A 272 7.13 6.01 -1.20
CA GLY A 272 6.40 5.16 -0.29
C GLY A 272 7.31 4.70 0.85
N PHE A 273 6.83 3.78 1.65
CA PHE A 273 7.44 3.52 2.94
C PHE A 273 7.44 2.03 3.26
N LEU A 274 8.55 1.59 3.87
CA LEU A 274 8.60 0.38 4.66
C LEU A 274 8.70 0.81 6.13
N TYR A 275 7.67 0.50 6.90
CA TYR A 275 7.78 0.47 8.35
C TYR A 275 8.46 -0.85 8.75
N GLY A 276 9.33 -0.81 9.74
CA GLY A 276 9.87 -1.99 10.39
C GLY A 276 10.25 -1.68 11.82
N ARG A 277 10.02 -2.61 12.74
CA ARG A 277 10.50 -2.47 14.11
C ARG A 277 12.01 -2.24 14.08
N ARG A 278 12.50 -1.31 14.89
CA ARG A 278 13.89 -0.89 14.87
C ARG A 278 14.85 -2.06 14.99
N GLU A 279 14.62 -2.94 15.95
CA GLU A 279 15.47 -4.12 16.19
C GLU A 279 15.50 -5.09 15.00
N LEU A 280 14.40 -5.19 14.24
CA LEU A 280 14.32 -6.03 13.06
C LEU A 280 15.02 -5.39 11.86
N LEU A 281 14.87 -4.08 11.68
CA LEU A 281 15.60 -3.33 10.66
C LEU A 281 17.11 -3.39 10.90
N ASP A 282 17.56 -3.26 12.15
CA ASP A 282 18.97 -3.35 12.52
C ASP A 282 19.57 -4.75 12.28
N ALA A 283 18.74 -5.79 12.37
CA ALA A 283 19.16 -7.18 12.11
C ALA A 283 19.21 -7.54 10.62
N LEU A 284 18.59 -6.76 9.73
CA LEU A 284 18.56 -7.04 8.30
C LEU A 284 19.79 -6.47 7.56
N PRO A 285 20.38 -7.23 6.61
CA PRO A 285 21.38 -6.68 5.69
C PRO A 285 20.73 -5.75 4.68
N PRO A 286 21.50 -4.83 4.07
CA PRO A 286 20.98 -4.01 2.98
C PRO A 286 20.51 -4.85 1.80
N ALA A 287 19.48 -4.35 1.09
CA ALA A 287 18.95 -4.94 -0.13
C ALA A 287 19.61 -4.34 -1.38
N ASN A 288 19.73 -3.02 -1.41
CA ASN A 288 20.33 -2.25 -2.48
C ASN A 288 21.67 -1.68 -2.02
N PHE A 289 22.62 -1.56 -2.95
CA PHE A 289 23.97 -1.09 -2.65
C PHE A 289 24.31 0.13 -3.50
N GLY A 290 24.88 1.17 -2.88
CA GLY A 290 25.24 2.39 -3.59
C GLY A 290 25.77 3.49 -2.69
N GLY A 291 25.67 4.73 -3.15
CA GLY A 291 25.97 5.93 -2.36
C GLY A 291 24.93 6.14 -1.25
N SER A 292 25.21 7.04 -0.35
CA SER A 292 24.40 7.47 0.81
C SER A 292 24.27 6.45 1.95
N MET A 293 24.28 5.16 1.69
CA MET A 293 23.96 4.07 2.64
C MET A 293 25.21 3.44 3.29
N VAL A 294 26.40 3.91 2.98
CA VAL A 294 27.69 3.39 3.51
C VAL A 294 28.38 4.43 4.39
N GLU A 295 29.02 3.94 5.47
CA GLU A 295 29.98 4.71 6.25
C GLU A 295 31.35 4.68 5.63
N LEU A 296 31.86 3.47 5.36
CA LEU A 296 33.19 3.22 4.79
C LEU A 296 33.15 2.15 3.71
N ALA A 297 33.84 2.39 2.60
CA ALA A 297 33.99 1.44 1.52
C ALA A 297 35.46 1.26 1.14
N TRP A 298 35.87 0.02 0.85
CA TRP A 298 37.23 -0.36 0.46
C TRP A 298 37.20 -1.29 -0.75
N LEU A 299 38.30 -1.33 -1.50
CA LEU A 299 38.42 -2.25 -2.63
C LEU A 299 38.70 -3.70 -2.20
N ASN A 300 39.33 -3.89 -1.06
CA ASN A 300 39.91 -5.17 -0.64
C ASN A 300 39.24 -5.82 0.59
N LYS A 301 38.19 -5.22 1.11
CA LYS A 301 37.40 -5.77 2.22
C LYS A 301 35.95 -5.28 2.15
N PRO A 302 35.02 -5.95 2.87
CA PRO A 302 33.61 -5.55 2.88
C PRO A 302 33.40 -4.12 3.37
N ALA A 303 32.40 -3.44 2.81
CA ALA A 303 31.98 -2.12 3.26
C ALA A 303 31.31 -2.15 4.64
N GLN A 304 31.42 -1.05 5.36
CA GLN A 304 30.59 -0.76 6.53
C GLN A 304 29.38 0.06 6.09
N TYR A 305 28.21 -0.37 6.51
CA TYR A 305 26.95 0.27 6.18
C TYR A 305 26.46 1.14 7.34
N MET A 306 25.70 2.17 7.03
CA MET A 306 25.03 3.00 8.01
C MET A 306 23.97 2.19 8.79
N ASP A 307 23.52 2.72 9.91
CA ASP A 307 22.39 2.16 10.65
C ASP A 307 21.08 2.31 9.88
N ALA A 308 20.05 1.53 10.27
CA ALA A 308 18.70 1.75 9.78
C ALA A 308 18.20 3.16 10.21
N PRO A 309 17.37 3.82 9.40
CA PRO A 309 16.84 3.39 8.10
C PRO A 309 17.79 3.61 6.92
N TYR A 310 18.88 4.36 7.09
CA TYR A 310 19.74 4.87 6.03
C TYR A 310 20.44 3.77 5.23
N ARG A 311 20.73 2.60 5.86
CA ARG A 311 21.33 1.45 5.13
C ARG A 311 20.43 0.89 4.02
N PHE A 312 19.14 1.20 4.05
CA PHE A 312 18.17 0.75 3.04
C PHE A 312 17.87 1.81 1.98
N GLU A 313 18.41 3.02 2.14
CA GLU A 313 18.13 4.20 1.31
C GLU A 313 19.32 4.53 0.40
N ALA A 314 19.66 3.60 -0.50
CA ALA A 314 20.77 3.77 -1.43
C ALA A 314 20.44 4.80 -2.53
N GLY A 315 21.40 5.68 -2.84
CA GLY A 315 21.29 6.69 -3.89
C GLY A 315 20.67 8.01 -3.41
N THR A 316 20.34 8.88 -4.37
CA THR A 316 19.68 10.17 -4.08
C THR A 316 18.21 9.95 -3.77
N GLN A 317 17.77 10.47 -2.64
CA GLN A 317 16.39 10.32 -2.18
C GLN A 317 15.42 11.24 -2.93
N PRO A 318 14.13 10.88 -3.06
CA PRO A 318 13.08 11.71 -3.66
C PRO A 318 12.64 12.81 -2.67
N VAL A 319 13.50 13.83 -2.48
CA VAL A 319 13.36 14.79 -1.36
C VAL A 319 12.09 15.62 -1.46
N ALA A 320 11.80 16.20 -2.61
CA ALA A 320 10.60 17.02 -2.83
C ALA A 320 9.32 16.20 -2.57
N GLN A 321 9.28 14.97 -3.10
CA GLN A 321 8.15 14.05 -2.93
C GLN A 321 8.00 13.61 -1.46
N MET A 322 9.13 13.40 -0.76
CA MET A 322 9.10 13.04 0.66
C MET A 322 8.54 14.19 1.51
N VAL A 323 8.98 15.42 1.27
CA VAL A 323 8.48 16.61 1.98
C VAL A 323 6.97 16.78 1.76
N ALA A 324 6.52 16.65 0.52
CA ALA A 324 5.10 16.72 0.18
C ALA A 324 4.28 15.53 0.76
N ALA A 325 4.86 14.32 0.84
CA ALA A 325 4.22 13.18 1.51
C ALA A 325 4.06 13.42 3.02
N GLY A 326 5.04 14.07 3.67
CA GLY A 326 4.92 14.48 5.06
C GLY A 326 3.78 15.48 5.29
N VAL A 327 3.57 16.41 4.35
CA VAL A 327 2.44 17.36 4.41
C VAL A 327 1.10 16.62 4.21
N ALA A 328 1.03 15.64 3.31
CA ALA A 328 -0.16 14.82 3.13
C ALA A 328 -0.49 14.01 4.41
N ALA A 329 0.53 13.49 5.11
CA ALA A 329 0.37 12.77 6.36
C ALA A 329 -0.21 13.66 7.47
N ASP A 330 0.31 14.87 7.65
CA ASP A 330 -0.23 15.83 8.62
C ASP A 330 -1.66 16.24 8.24
N TRP A 331 -1.93 16.50 6.97
CA TRP A 331 -3.25 16.85 6.46
C TRP A 331 -4.29 15.77 6.78
N LEU A 332 -3.98 14.48 6.58
CA LEU A 332 -4.85 13.37 6.97
C LEU A 332 -5.09 13.30 8.48
N ARG A 333 -4.04 13.51 9.28
CA ARG A 333 -4.17 13.54 10.75
C ARG A 333 -5.04 14.68 11.23
N GLU A 334 -4.96 15.86 10.60
CA GLU A 334 -5.81 17.02 10.91
C GLU A 334 -7.28 16.78 10.58
N ILE A 335 -7.60 16.05 9.51
CA ILE A 335 -8.97 15.63 9.20
C ILE A 335 -9.45 14.64 10.26
N GLY A 336 -8.60 13.71 10.66
CA GLY A 336 -8.89 12.63 11.59
C GLY A 336 -9.36 11.37 10.86
N MET A 337 -8.57 10.28 10.97
CA MET A 337 -8.81 9.05 10.21
C MET A 337 -10.14 8.35 10.56
N SER A 338 -10.65 8.50 11.79
CA SER A 338 -11.98 7.98 12.13
C SER A 338 -13.09 8.70 11.34
N ARG A 339 -12.97 10.01 11.16
CA ARG A 339 -13.92 10.78 10.35
C ARG A 339 -13.83 10.43 8.87
N VAL A 340 -12.61 10.15 8.37
CA VAL A 340 -12.43 9.65 7.00
C VAL A 340 -13.19 8.34 6.83
N ALA A 341 -12.99 7.38 7.75
CA ALA A 341 -13.68 6.10 7.70
C ALA A 341 -15.21 6.24 7.76
N GLU A 342 -15.74 7.09 8.65
CA GLU A 342 -17.18 7.36 8.77
C GLU A 342 -17.75 7.94 7.46
N HIS A 343 -17.10 8.95 6.90
CA HIS A 343 -17.52 9.57 5.63
C HIS A 343 -17.52 8.56 4.48
N GLU A 344 -16.49 7.75 4.35
CA GLU A 344 -16.40 6.75 3.28
C GLU A 344 -17.39 5.59 3.47
N GLN A 345 -17.79 5.27 4.71
CA GLN A 345 -18.85 4.30 4.99
C GLN A 345 -20.23 4.75 4.48
N GLU A 346 -20.55 6.04 4.62
CA GLU A 346 -21.79 6.59 4.07
C GLU A 346 -21.84 6.47 2.54
N ILE A 347 -20.72 6.72 1.87
CA ILE A 347 -20.60 6.59 0.41
C ILE A 347 -20.61 5.11 -0.01
N ALA A 348 -19.96 4.24 0.76
CA ALA A 348 -19.96 2.79 0.53
C ALA A 348 -21.39 2.22 0.56
N ALA A 349 -22.23 2.70 1.48
CA ALA A 349 -23.64 2.28 1.54
C ALA A 349 -24.40 2.56 0.23
N GLU A 350 -24.14 3.69 -0.42
CA GLU A 350 -24.72 4.00 -1.73
C GLU A 350 -24.12 3.14 -2.85
N LEU A 351 -22.80 2.91 -2.86
CA LEU A 351 -22.15 2.06 -3.86
C LEU A 351 -22.65 0.62 -3.79
N LEU A 352 -22.95 0.10 -2.59
CA LEU A 352 -23.46 -1.26 -2.43
C LEU A 352 -24.87 -1.46 -3.03
N LYS A 353 -25.62 -0.40 -3.32
CA LYS A 353 -26.88 -0.49 -4.08
C LYS A 353 -26.66 -1.02 -5.51
N LEU A 354 -25.44 -1.11 -6.00
CA LEU A 354 -25.12 -1.85 -7.22
C LEU A 354 -25.64 -3.30 -7.19
N GLN A 355 -25.75 -3.93 -6.00
CA GLN A 355 -26.33 -5.27 -5.87
C GLN A 355 -27.82 -5.34 -6.25
N ASP A 356 -28.55 -4.20 -6.16
CA ASP A 356 -29.97 -4.12 -6.47
C ASP A 356 -30.21 -3.87 -7.99
N VAL A 357 -29.15 -3.60 -8.75
CA VAL A 357 -29.23 -3.39 -10.20
C VAL A 357 -29.30 -4.75 -10.90
N PRO A 358 -30.36 -5.02 -11.71
CA PRO A 358 -30.50 -6.31 -12.39
C PRO A 358 -29.30 -6.65 -13.29
N GLY A 359 -28.73 -7.85 -13.10
CA GLY A 359 -27.58 -8.33 -13.87
C GLY A 359 -26.23 -7.76 -13.39
N VAL A 360 -26.18 -7.08 -12.25
CA VAL A 360 -24.93 -6.66 -11.61
C VAL A 360 -24.59 -7.62 -10.47
N ARG A 361 -23.35 -8.08 -10.43
CA ARG A 361 -22.80 -8.88 -9.33
C ARG A 361 -21.63 -8.13 -8.68
N ILE A 362 -21.68 -7.90 -7.38
CA ILE A 362 -20.57 -7.40 -6.59
C ILE A 362 -19.58 -8.56 -6.32
N LEU A 363 -18.30 -8.28 -6.45
CA LEU A 363 -17.20 -9.20 -6.10
C LEU A 363 -16.63 -8.80 -4.74
N GLY A 364 -17.24 -9.28 -3.70
CA GLY A 364 -16.90 -8.94 -2.32
C GLY A 364 -18.11 -8.90 -1.41
N PRO A 365 -17.93 -8.54 -0.12
CA PRO A 365 -19.02 -8.39 0.83
C PRO A 365 -20.05 -7.35 0.35
N THR A 366 -21.32 -7.64 0.58
CA THR A 366 -22.44 -6.74 0.22
C THR A 366 -23.04 -6.02 1.43
N ASP A 367 -22.50 -6.26 2.60
CA ASP A 367 -22.79 -5.52 3.84
C ASP A 367 -21.70 -4.45 4.11
N LEU A 368 -21.93 -3.62 5.13
CA LEU A 368 -20.98 -2.56 5.55
C LEU A 368 -20.01 -3.01 6.64
N GLU A 369 -20.09 -4.25 7.10
CA GLU A 369 -19.24 -4.75 8.18
C GLU A 369 -17.81 -4.97 7.67
N ASN A 370 -16.83 -4.42 8.38
CA ASN A 370 -15.40 -4.60 8.10
C ASN A 370 -15.06 -4.42 6.61
N ARG A 371 -15.43 -3.26 6.04
CA ARG A 371 -15.08 -2.89 4.68
C ARG A 371 -14.89 -1.38 4.50
N ILE A 372 -14.23 -0.99 3.41
CA ILE A 372 -14.09 0.39 2.93
C ILE A 372 -14.93 0.64 1.66
N GLY A 373 -14.97 1.88 1.20
CA GLY A 373 -15.68 2.32 -0.02
C GLY A 373 -15.02 1.87 -1.33
N THR A 374 -14.53 0.63 -1.41
CA THR A 374 -14.02 0.00 -2.63
C THR A 374 -14.95 -1.15 -3.02
N VAL A 375 -15.54 -1.10 -4.22
CA VAL A 375 -16.51 -2.08 -4.70
C VAL A 375 -16.10 -2.53 -6.10
N ALA A 376 -15.72 -3.81 -6.23
CA ALA A 376 -15.55 -4.44 -7.54
C ALA A 376 -16.87 -5.10 -7.96
N PHE A 377 -17.19 -5.00 -9.26
CA PHE A 377 -18.44 -5.55 -9.80
C PHE A 377 -18.29 -5.97 -11.26
N GLU A 378 -19.18 -6.83 -11.70
CA GLU A 378 -19.38 -7.18 -13.12
C GLU A 378 -20.82 -6.91 -13.53
N VAL A 379 -21.03 -6.71 -14.83
CA VAL A 379 -22.35 -6.54 -15.45
C VAL A 379 -22.55 -7.70 -16.42
N GLU A 380 -23.59 -8.51 -16.19
CA GLU A 380 -23.89 -9.69 -16.97
C GLU A 380 -24.06 -9.36 -18.46
N GLY A 381 -23.37 -10.11 -19.31
CA GLY A 381 -23.42 -9.95 -20.77
C GLY A 381 -22.60 -8.78 -21.32
N VAL A 382 -21.94 -7.95 -20.48
CA VAL A 382 -21.16 -6.80 -20.93
C VAL A 382 -19.70 -6.92 -20.47
N HIS A 383 -18.77 -6.79 -21.40
CA HIS A 383 -17.36 -6.85 -21.07
C HIS A 383 -16.96 -5.67 -20.14
N PRO A 384 -16.13 -5.88 -19.10
CA PRO A 384 -15.77 -4.83 -18.15
C PRO A 384 -15.19 -3.56 -18.79
N HIS A 385 -14.42 -3.70 -19.89
CA HIS A 385 -13.88 -2.55 -20.62
C HIS A 385 -14.99 -1.68 -21.24
N ASP A 386 -16.03 -2.30 -21.78
CA ASP A 386 -17.15 -1.59 -22.40
C ASP A 386 -17.98 -0.86 -21.35
N VAL A 387 -18.17 -1.47 -20.16
CA VAL A 387 -18.75 -0.80 -18.99
C VAL A 387 -17.93 0.42 -18.61
N GLY A 388 -16.60 0.27 -18.52
CA GLY A 388 -15.69 1.38 -18.20
C GLY A 388 -15.77 2.52 -19.20
N GLN A 389 -15.81 2.23 -20.52
CA GLN A 389 -15.95 3.24 -21.57
C GLN A 389 -17.32 3.95 -21.52
N PHE A 390 -18.39 3.20 -21.26
CA PHE A 390 -19.72 3.76 -21.12
C PHE A 390 -19.80 4.76 -19.96
N LEU A 391 -19.20 4.43 -18.81
CA LEU A 391 -19.16 5.29 -17.65
C LEU A 391 -18.24 6.50 -17.86
N ASP A 392 -17.08 6.30 -18.48
CA ASP A 392 -16.15 7.38 -18.84
C ASP A 392 -16.79 8.43 -19.74
N ALA A 393 -17.58 8.00 -20.72
CA ALA A 393 -18.35 8.91 -21.59
C ALA A 393 -19.36 9.79 -20.83
N GLN A 394 -19.69 9.42 -19.60
CA GLN A 394 -20.54 10.20 -18.69
C GLN A 394 -19.76 11.01 -17.65
N GLY A 395 -18.42 10.97 -17.69
CA GLY A 395 -17.54 11.66 -16.77
C GLY A 395 -17.21 10.86 -15.50
N ILE A 396 -17.59 9.57 -15.45
CA ILE A 396 -17.38 8.69 -14.29
C ILE A 396 -16.14 7.84 -14.51
N ALA A 397 -15.06 8.15 -13.82
CA ALA A 397 -13.78 7.46 -13.90
C ALA A 397 -13.72 6.31 -12.89
N ILE A 398 -13.71 5.07 -13.38
CA ILE A 398 -13.50 3.84 -12.60
C ILE A 398 -12.33 3.04 -13.17
N ARG A 399 -11.89 2.01 -12.46
CA ARG A 399 -10.87 1.08 -12.94
C ARG A 399 -11.46 -0.18 -13.54
N VAL A 400 -10.78 -0.71 -14.57
CA VAL A 400 -11.13 -1.97 -15.23
C VAL A 400 -9.94 -2.92 -15.21
N GLY A 401 -10.18 -4.24 -15.07
CA GLY A 401 -9.17 -5.28 -15.18
C GLY A 401 -9.02 -6.16 -13.95
N HIS A 402 -7.81 -6.69 -13.72
CA HIS A 402 -7.51 -7.60 -12.60
C HIS A 402 -7.15 -6.85 -11.30
N HIS A 403 -7.04 -5.54 -11.33
CA HIS A 403 -6.63 -4.68 -10.21
C HIS A 403 -5.33 -5.14 -9.52
N CYS A 404 -4.43 -5.80 -10.28
CA CYS A 404 -3.20 -6.44 -9.78
C CYS A 404 -3.45 -7.48 -8.67
N ALA A 405 -4.58 -8.20 -8.70
CA ALA A 405 -4.97 -9.23 -7.75
C ALA A 405 -5.70 -10.38 -8.46
N GLN A 406 -5.01 -11.07 -9.37
CA GLN A 406 -5.59 -12.17 -10.15
C GLN A 406 -6.10 -13.36 -9.30
N PRO A 407 -5.44 -13.76 -8.16
CA PRO A 407 -5.94 -14.89 -7.39
C PRO A 407 -7.36 -14.71 -6.85
N ILE A 408 -7.72 -13.49 -6.38
CA ILE A 408 -9.08 -13.22 -5.90
C ILE A 408 -10.10 -13.16 -7.04
N HIS A 409 -9.72 -12.69 -8.25
CA HIS A 409 -10.59 -12.76 -9.44
C HIS A 409 -10.91 -14.20 -9.84
N ARG A 410 -9.90 -15.10 -9.77
CA ARG A 410 -10.10 -16.54 -10.03
C ARG A 410 -11.02 -17.19 -8.99
N HIS A 411 -10.95 -16.75 -7.72
CA HIS A 411 -11.87 -17.21 -6.69
C HIS A 411 -13.32 -16.91 -7.05
N PHE A 412 -13.62 -15.71 -7.56
CA PHE A 412 -14.95 -15.32 -8.02
C PHE A 412 -15.31 -15.90 -9.40
N GLY A 413 -14.41 -16.62 -10.06
CA GLY A 413 -14.63 -17.20 -11.40
C GLY A 413 -14.65 -16.16 -12.54
N VAL A 414 -14.04 -14.99 -12.33
CA VAL A 414 -13.99 -13.91 -13.33
C VAL A 414 -12.57 -13.65 -13.82
N TYR A 415 -12.46 -13.21 -15.08
CA TYR A 415 -11.19 -12.79 -15.63
C TYR A 415 -10.83 -11.35 -15.24
N ALA A 416 -11.77 -10.45 -15.30
CA ALA A 416 -11.62 -9.03 -14.99
C ALA A 416 -12.92 -8.48 -14.41
N SER A 417 -12.85 -7.32 -13.77
CA SER A 417 -14.00 -6.63 -13.20
C SER A 417 -13.90 -5.12 -13.40
N ASN A 418 -14.98 -4.42 -13.11
CA ASN A 418 -15.01 -2.99 -12.86
C ASN A 418 -14.79 -2.74 -11.38
N ARG A 419 -14.19 -1.61 -11.02
CA ARG A 419 -13.99 -1.25 -9.62
C ARG A 419 -14.21 0.25 -9.41
N ALA A 420 -15.15 0.59 -8.56
CA ALA A 420 -15.30 1.92 -7.98
C ALA A 420 -14.57 1.97 -6.64
N SER A 421 -13.83 3.04 -6.36
CA SER A 421 -13.16 3.24 -5.09
C SER A 421 -13.11 4.73 -4.73
N VAL A 422 -13.54 5.02 -3.51
CA VAL A 422 -13.71 6.38 -3.02
C VAL A 422 -12.46 6.94 -2.33
N GLY A 423 -12.45 8.23 -2.09
CA GLY A 423 -11.55 8.96 -1.22
C GLY A 423 -12.30 10.10 -0.54
N VAL A 424 -11.64 10.83 0.34
CA VAL A 424 -12.22 11.90 1.16
C VAL A 424 -12.97 13.00 0.39
N TYR A 425 -12.73 13.11 -0.90
CA TYR A 425 -13.33 14.13 -1.77
C TYR A 425 -14.61 13.68 -2.46
N ASN A 426 -14.97 12.39 -2.36
CA ASN A 426 -16.17 11.87 -3.00
C ASN A 426 -17.41 12.20 -2.19
N THR A 427 -18.55 12.19 -2.86
CA THR A 427 -19.85 12.50 -2.29
C THR A 427 -20.85 11.36 -2.50
N ILE A 428 -21.88 11.33 -1.68
CA ILE A 428 -23.01 10.39 -1.83
C ILE A 428 -23.66 10.53 -3.22
N ASP A 429 -23.77 11.75 -3.75
CA ASP A 429 -24.37 11.98 -5.07
C ASP A 429 -23.51 11.42 -6.21
N GLU A 430 -22.19 11.41 -6.08
CA GLU A 430 -21.31 10.75 -7.05
C GLU A 430 -21.50 9.22 -7.05
N ALA A 431 -21.68 8.61 -5.87
CA ALA A 431 -22.01 7.18 -5.77
C ALA A 431 -23.38 6.86 -6.39
N ARG A 432 -24.40 7.69 -6.14
CA ARG A 432 -25.72 7.57 -6.78
C ARG A 432 -25.65 7.69 -8.29
N ALA A 433 -24.88 8.65 -8.79
CA ALA A 433 -24.69 8.83 -10.23
C ALA A 433 -24.03 7.60 -10.88
N LEU A 434 -23.07 6.94 -10.20
CA LEU A 434 -22.50 5.68 -10.67
C LEU A 434 -23.57 4.57 -10.72
N VAL A 435 -24.34 4.36 -9.65
CA VAL A 435 -25.36 3.30 -9.58
C VAL A 435 -26.42 3.51 -10.68
N GLU A 436 -26.87 4.75 -10.86
CA GLU A 436 -27.82 5.11 -11.94
C GLU A 436 -27.20 4.83 -13.32
N ALA A 437 -25.97 5.26 -13.59
CA ALA A 437 -25.31 5.02 -14.86
C ALA A 437 -25.15 3.53 -15.15
N VAL A 438 -24.75 2.73 -14.15
CA VAL A 438 -24.60 1.27 -14.28
C VAL A 438 -25.95 0.60 -14.62
N SER A 439 -27.08 1.09 -14.09
CA SER A 439 -28.40 0.55 -14.37
C SER A 439 -28.80 0.63 -15.86
N HIS A 440 -28.17 1.51 -16.62
CA HIS A 440 -28.43 1.69 -18.06
C HIS A 440 -27.47 0.89 -18.96
N VAL A 441 -26.39 0.30 -18.41
CA VAL A 441 -25.34 -0.38 -19.19
C VAL A 441 -25.92 -1.52 -20.03
N ARG A 442 -26.66 -2.45 -19.42
CA ARG A 442 -27.21 -3.62 -20.14
C ARG A 442 -28.13 -3.20 -21.28
N ALA A 443 -29.03 -2.27 -21.03
CA ALA A 443 -29.96 -1.78 -22.07
C ALA A 443 -29.18 -1.11 -23.22
N TYR A 444 -28.12 -0.39 -22.94
CA TYR A 444 -27.29 0.26 -23.97
C TYR A 444 -26.58 -0.75 -24.86
N PHE A 445 -26.09 -1.86 -24.31
CA PHE A 445 -25.39 -2.90 -25.07
C PHE A 445 -26.30 -4.02 -25.58
N GLY A 446 -27.61 -4.00 -25.27
CA GLY A 446 -28.59 -5.01 -25.69
C GLY A 446 -28.42 -6.36 -25.00
N ALA A 447 -27.92 -6.35 -23.75
CA ALA A 447 -27.63 -7.54 -22.93
C ALA A 447 -28.75 -7.87 -21.94
#